data_c042280c4cad67e087b4dfcd59eaa2dd
#
_entry.id   c042280c4cad67e087b4dfcd59eaa2dd
#
_cell.length_a   1.000
_cell.length_b   1.000
_cell.length_c   1.000
_cell.angle_alpha   90.00
_cell.angle_beta   90.00
_cell.angle_gamma   90.00
#
_symmetry.space_group_name_H-M   'P 1'
#
loop_
_entity.id
_entity.type
_entity.pdbx_description
1 polymer ?
#
loop_
_entity_poly.entity_id
_entity_poly.type
_entity_poly.pdbx_seq_one_letter_code
_entity_poly.pdbx_strand_id
1 'polypeptide(L)'
;DDACEHLIVVDDNLGKVVGTYRILPPWGARAVKTMYSEGEFRIDGLRAIADEIFEVGRACIHPAYRSSGALARLWSGLGAYVRDHNVKYLAGCASVPLDSGSLNLGALRAELMAKHLAPMEFRVEPIRGLQSLGDPMGSRPTTPPLLKGYLRLGAWVCGEPAWDPDFDSADFLVLLPIERMAPRYAQHFLGARTEQ
;
A
#
# COMPACT_ATOMS: atom_id res chain seq x y z
N ASP A 1 18.14 -1.27 1.21
CA ASP A 1 17.36 -0.72 2.35
C ASP A 1 17.99 0.51 3.03
N ASP A 2 19.26 0.84 2.73
CA ASP A 2 19.99 1.97 3.36
C ASP A 2 19.35 3.35 3.10
N ALA A 3 18.56 3.45 2.03
CA ALA A 3 17.80 4.66 1.68
C ALA A 3 16.39 4.70 2.29
N CYS A 4 16.00 3.65 3.02
CA CYS A 4 14.67 3.48 3.59
C CYS A 4 14.66 3.75 5.09
N GLU A 5 13.51 4.17 5.58
CA GLU A 5 13.20 4.23 7.00
C GLU A 5 12.30 3.06 7.37
N HIS A 6 12.37 2.62 8.62
CA HIS A 6 11.63 1.44 9.08
C HIS A 6 10.81 1.78 10.32
N LEU A 7 9.50 1.58 10.22
CA LEU A 7 8.65 1.51 11.40
C LEU A 7 8.70 0.08 11.94
N ILE A 8 8.89 -0.04 13.25
CA ILE A 8 8.89 -1.33 13.93
C ILE A 8 7.92 -1.33 15.11
N VAL A 9 7.32 -2.48 15.37
CA VAL A 9 6.59 -2.76 16.62
C VAL A 9 7.42 -3.72 17.42
N VAL A 10 7.73 -3.35 18.66
CA VAL A 10 8.52 -4.16 19.59
C VAL A 10 7.60 -4.71 20.68
N ASP A 11 7.78 -5.96 21.04
CA ASP A 11 7.27 -6.53 22.29
C ASP A 11 8.24 -6.17 23.41
N ASP A 12 7.84 -5.21 24.25
CA ASP A 12 8.70 -4.68 25.30
C ASP A 12 9.09 -5.74 26.36
N ASN A 13 8.24 -6.77 26.55
CA ASN A 13 8.55 -7.83 27.51
C ASN A 13 9.65 -8.77 27.00
N LEU A 14 9.71 -8.97 25.69
CA LEU A 14 10.65 -9.90 25.07
C LEU A 14 11.80 -9.18 24.36
N GLY A 15 11.73 -7.86 24.19
CA GLY A 15 12.69 -7.08 23.40
C GLY A 15 12.74 -7.50 21.93
N LYS A 16 11.64 -8.04 21.37
CA LYS A 16 11.61 -8.59 20.00
C LYS A 16 10.79 -7.72 19.06
N VAL A 17 11.30 -7.51 17.85
CA VAL A 17 10.53 -6.90 16.76
C VAL A 17 9.46 -7.89 16.31
N VAL A 18 8.20 -7.48 16.36
CA VAL A 18 7.02 -8.30 16.03
C VAL A 18 6.21 -7.74 14.87
N GLY A 19 6.55 -6.55 14.41
CA GLY A 19 5.95 -5.93 13.23
C GLY A 19 6.91 -4.97 12.57
N THR A 20 6.81 -4.83 11.25
CA THR A 20 7.65 -3.92 10.46
C THR A 20 6.85 -3.31 9.30
N TYR A 21 7.26 -2.11 8.91
CA TYR A 21 6.80 -1.40 7.72
C TYR A 21 7.97 -0.58 7.17
N ARG A 22 8.28 -0.74 5.90
CA ARG A 22 9.35 0.01 5.23
C ARG A 22 8.77 1.25 4.57
N ILE A 23 9.47 2.35 4.67
CA ILE A 23 9.15 3.62 4.02
C ILE A 23 10.36 4.04 3.21
N LEU A 24 10.19 4.25 1.92
CA LEU A 24 11.17 4.90 1.06
C LEU A 24 10.72 6.35 0.85
N PRO A 25 11.34 7.31 1.53
CA PRO A 25 10.99 8.72 1.35
C PRO A 25 11.52 9.28 0.03
N PRO A 26 11.02 10.42 -0.47
CA PRO A 26 11.45 11.00 -1.74
C PRO A 26 12.97 11.24 -1.85
N TRP A 27 13.59 11.65 -0.76
CA TRP A 27 15.07 11.83 -0.73
C TRP A 27 15.81 10.50 -0.82
N GLY A 28 15.26 9.43 -0.25
CA GLY A 28 15.79 8.08 -0.39
C GLY A 28 15.63 7.57 -1.83
N ALA A 29 14.45 7.75 -2.43
CA ALA A 29 14.20 7.39 -3.84
C ALA A 29 15.15 8.13 -4.79
N ARG A 30 15.41 9.43 -4.55
CA ARG A 30 16.41 10.19 -5.31
C ARG A 30 17.84 9.65 -5.14
N ALA A 31 18.21 9.24 -3.94
CA ALA A 31 19.55 8.70 -3.66
C ALA A 31 19.79 7.37 -4.40
N VAL A 32 18.79 6.49 -4.43
CA VAL A 32 18.88 5.20 -5.13
C VAL A 32 18.39 5.27 -6.58
N LYS A 33 17.82 6.42 -7.01
CA LYS A 33 17.32 6.72 -8.36
C LYS A 33 16.21 5.78 -8.83
N THR A 34 15.45 5.24 -7.92
CA THR A 34 14.34 4.32 -8.23
C THR A 34 13.38 4.19 -7.05
N MET A 35 12.14 3.82 -7.35
CA MET A 35 11.16 3.29 -6.41
C MET A 35 11.04 1.78 -6.61
N TYR A 36 10.62 1.05 -5.58
CA TYR A 36 10.37 -0.40 -5.71
C TYR A 36 9.34 -0.70 -6.81
N SER A 37 8.26 0.10 -6.84
CA SER A 37 7.19 -0.04 -7.82
C SER A 37 7.64 0.14 -9.27
N GLU A 38 8.77 0.78 -9.55
CA GLU A 38 9.34 0.88 -10.91
C GLU A 38 9.86 -0.46 -11.44
N GLY A 39 10.10 -1.44 -10.58
CA GLY A 39 10.39 -2.81 -10.97
C GLY A 39 9.18 -3.57 -11.55
N GLU A 40 7.98 -3.09 -11.24
CA GLU A 40 6.73 -3.75 -11.60
C GLU A 40 5.87 -2.91 -12.55
N PHE A 41 5.97 -1.58 -12.49
CA PHE A 41 5.13 -0.64 -13.23
C PHE A 41 5.93 0.43 -13.95
N ARG A 42 5.41 0.89 -15.10
CA ARG A 42 5.78 2.16 -15.71
C ARG A 42 5.02 3.26 -14.99
N ILE A 43 5.71 4.04 -14.18
CA ILE A 43 5.10 5.04 -13.29
C ILE A 43 5.06 6.46 -13.89
N ASP A 44 5.01 6.58 -15.22
CA ASP A 44 5.03 7.89 -15.89
C ASP A 44 3.93 8.83 -15.39
N GLY A 45 2.74 8.31 -15.07
CA GLY A 45 1.67 9.07 -14.46
C GLY A 45 1.98 9.64 -13.06
N LEU A 46 2.98 9.09 -12.36
CA LEU A 46 3.35 9.58 -11.02
C LEU A 46 4.56 10.51 -11.03
N ARG A 47 5.21 10.73 -12.18
CA ARG A 47 6.44 11.55 -12.26
C ARG A 47 6.23 12.99 -11.78
N ALA A 48 5.06 13.57 -12.03
CA ALA A 48 4.76 14.94 -11.61
C ALA A 48 4.70 15.13 -10.08
N ILE A 49 4.45 14.04 -9.35
CA ILE A 49 4.36 14.04 -7.87
C ILE A 49 5.44 13.20 -7.20
N ALA A 50 6.43 12.70 -7.96
CA ALA A 50 7.44 11.78 -7.44
C ALA A 50 8.20 12.30 -6.21
N ASP A 51 8.45 13.62 -6.16
CA ASP A 51 9.11 14.29 -5.03
C ASP A 51 8.21 14.45 -3.78
N GLU A 52 6.95 14.04 -3.87
CA GLU A 52 5.97 14.12 -2.78
C GLU A 52 5.46 12.73 -2.36
N ILE A 53 5.91 11.66 -3.06
CA ILE A 53 5.52 10.28 -2.77
C ILE A 53 6.48 9.66 -1.75
N PHE A 54 5.89 9.11 -0.69
CA PHE A 54 6.55 8.19 0.21
C PHE A 54 6.09 6.78 -0.15
N GLU A 55 7.01 5.95 -0.64
CA GLU A 55 6.67 4.58 -1.00
C GLU A 55 6.74 3.69 0.23
N VAL A 56 5.65 2.97 0.47
CA VAL A 56 5.49 2.10 1.63
C VAL A 56 5.38 0.65 1.20
N GLY A 57 5.98 -0.24 1.98
CA GLY A 57 5.97 -1.66 1.66
C GLY A 57 6.49 -2.54 2.79
N ARG A 58 6.63 -3.83 2.50
CA ARG A 58 7.15 -4.81 3.46
C ARG A 58 6.38 -4.81 4.79
N ALA A 59 5.06 -4.55 4.74
CA ALA A 59 4.19 -4.65 5.90
C ALA A 59 4.14 -6.11 6.39
N CYS A 60 4.69 -6.37 7.56
CA CYS A 60 4.76 -7.71 8.12
C CYS A 60 4.44 -7.69 9.60
N ILE A 61 3.62 -8.65 10.05
CA ILE A 61 3.34 -8.90 11.48
C ILE A 61 3.63 -10.36 11.77
N HIS A 62 4.43 -10.59 12.80
CA HIS A 62 4.74 -11.95 13.27
C HIS A 62 3.43 -12.73 13.53
N PRO A 63 3.30 -13.99 13.07
CA PRO A 63 2.05 -14.75 13.13
C PRO A 63 1.39 -14.77 14.52
N ALA A 64 2.16 -14.96 15.58
CA ALA A 64 1.64 -14.98 16.96
C ALA A 64 1.06 -13.64 17.42
N TYR A 65 1.32 -12.53 16.71
CA TYR A 65 0.88 -11.18 17.08
C TYR A 65 -0.20 -10.61 16.16
N ARG A 66 -0.68 -11.37 15.17
CA ARG A 66 -1.70 -10.90 14.21
C ARG A 66 -3.02 -10.51 14.87
N SER A 67 -3.36 -11.12 16.02
CA SER A 67 -4.55 -10.80 16.82
C SER A 67 -4.30 -9.83 17.98
N SER A 68 -3.07 -9.39 18.21
CA SER A 68 -2.66 -8.60 19.39
C SER A 68 -2.85 -7.08 19.24
N GLY A 69 -3.36 -6.60 18.10
CA GLY A 69 -3.40 -5.16 17.80
C GLY A 69 -2.09 -4.59 17.25
N ALA A 70 -1.07 -5.42 16.98
CA ALA A 70 0.22 -4.98 16.44
C ALA A 70 0.07 -4.21 15.11
N LEU A 71 -0.84 -4.66 14.24
CA LEU A 71 -1.14 -3.95 12.99
C LEU A 71 -1.69 -2.54 13.25
N ALA A 72 -2.58 -2.39 14.23
CA ALA A 72 -3.13 -1.06 14.58
C ALA A 72 -2.04 -0.12 15.12
N ARG A 73 -1.09 -0.64 15.90
CA ARG A 73 0.07 0.13 16.38
C ARG A 73 0.98 0.55 15.24
N LEU A 74 1.24 -0.36 14.29
CA LEU A 74 2.03 -0.07 13.09
C LEU A 74 1.38 1.05 12.26
N TRP A 75 0.06 1.00 12.10
CA TRP A 75 -0.69 2.03 11.37
C TRP A 75 -0.73 3.36 12.13
N SER A 76 -0.81 3.35 13.47
CA SER A 76 -0.70 4.56 14.27
C SER A 76 0.68 5.20 14.13
N GLY A 77 1.75 4.38 14.10
CA GLY A 77 3.12 4.84 13.84
C GLY A 77 3.25 5.45 12.44
N LEU A 78 2.66 4.82 11.41
CA LEU A 78 2.63 5.38 10.07
C LEU A 78 1.86 6.71 10.02
N GLY A 79 0.75 6.82 10.74
CA GLY A 79 -0.01 8.06 10.84
C GLY A 79 0.79 9.19 11.48
N ALA A 80 1.52 8.90 12.57
CA ALA A 80 2.43 9.86 13.19
C ALA A 80 3.52 10.29 12.20
N TYR A 81 4.15 9.33 11.51
CA TYR A 81 5.16 9.59 10.50
C TYR A 81 4.64 10.51 9.38
N VAL A 82 3.44 10.20 8.85
CA VAL A 82 2.78 11.02 7.81
C VAL A 82 2.61 12.47 8.27
N ARG A 83 2.16 12.67 9.50
CA ARG A 83 1.96 14.01 10.08
C ARG A 83 3.29 14.74 10.27
N ASP A 84 4.28 14.07 10.86
CA ASP A 84 5.55 14.67 11.25
C ASP A 84 6.41 15.06 10.03
N HIS A 85 6.25 14.36 8.90
CA HIS A 85 6.95 14.62 7.65
C HIS A 85 6.09 15.38 6.62
N ASN A 86 4.86 15.79 6.99
CA ASN A 86 3.92 16.47 6.09
C ASN A 86 3.74 15.74 4.75
N VAL A 87 3.60 14.40 4.81
CA VAL A 87 3.46 13.53 3.64
C VAL A 87 2.22 13.91 2.86
N LYS A 88 2.35 14.04 1.54
CA LYS A 88 1.19 14.30 0.65
C LYS A 88 0.63 13.03 0.04
N TYR A 89 1.50 12.12 -0.37
CA TYR A 89 1.11 10.86 -1.00
C TYR A 89 1.82 9.68 -0.37
N LEU A 90 1.06 8.64 -0.06
CA LEU A 90 1.61 7.30 0.19
C LEU A 90 1.33 6.44 -1.05
N ALA A 91 2.33 5.73 -1.54
CA ALA A 91 2.18 4.75 -2.61
C ALA A 91 2.77 3.41 -2.20
N GLY A 92 2.31 2.32 -2.82
CA GLY A 92 2.91 0.99 -2.61
C GLY A 92 2.14 -0.11 -3.30
N CYS A 93 2.79 -1.25 -3.49
CA CYS A 93 2.19 -2.41 -4.09
C CYS A 93 1.40 -3.21 -3.05
N ALA A 94 0.16 -3.52 -3.38
CA ALA A 94 -0.71 -4.38 -2.58
C ALA A 94 -0.80 -5.75 -3.27
N SER A 95 -0.05 -6.71 -2.75
CA SER A 95 0.09 -8.05 -3.31
C SER A 95 -1.12 -8.92 -2.96
N VAL A 96 -1.60 -9.62 -3.96
CA VAL A 96 -2.71 -10.58 -3.90
C VAL A 96 -2.17 -11.93 -4.38
N PRO A 97 -1.97 -12.92 -3.48
CA PRO A 97 -1.43 -14.22 -3.87
C PRO A 97 -2.32 -14.92 -4.90
N LEU A 98 -1.70 -15.52 -5.95
CA LEU A 98 -2.43 -16.20 -7.02
C LEU A 98 -2.89 -17.61 -6.62
N ASP A 99 -2.21 -18.23 -5.67
CA ASP A 99 -2.48 -19.60 -5.19
C ASP A 99 -3.65 -19.69 -4.19
N SER A 100 -4.20 -18.54 -3.77
CA SER A 100 -5.32 -18.54 -2.81
C SER A 100 -6.61 -18.97 -3.52
N GLY A 101 -6.85 -20.28 -3.57
CA GLY A 101 -7.98 -20.93 -4.26
C GLY A 101 -9.39 -20.44 -3.93
N SER A 102 -9.55 -19.50 -3.02
CA SER A 102 -10.82 -18.83 -2.66
C SER A 102 -10.93 -17.41 -3.22
N LEU A 103 -9.89 -16.88 -3.86
CA LEU A 103 -9.85 -15.51 -4.33
C LEU A 103 -10.17 -15.44 -5.82
N ASN A 104 -11.30 -14.82 -6.17
CA ASN A 104 -11.62 -14.51 -7.56
C ASN A 104 -10.92 -13.17 -7.95
N LEU A 105 -9.74 -13.27 -8.53
CA LEU A 105 -8.95 -12.10 -8.93
C LEU A 105 -9.66 -11.28 -10.02
N GLY A 106 -10.35 -11.94 -10.96
CA GLY A 106 -11.12 -11.24 -11.99
C GLY A 106 -12.23 -10.37 -11.41
N ALA A 107 -13.00 -10.91 -10.46
CA ALA A 107 -14.03 -10.14 -9.76
C ALA A 107 -13.44 -9.04 -8.88
N LEU A 108 -12.32 -9.31 -8.19
CA LEU A 108 -11.61 -8.27 -7.39
C LEU A 108 -11.13 -7.13 -8.30
N ARG A 109 -10.45 -7.45 -9.39
CA ARG A 109 -10.02 -6.45 -10.38
C ARG A 109 -11.19 -5.63 -10.90
N ALA A 110 -12.30 -6.27 -11.30
CA ALA A 110 -13.47 -5.58 -11.82
C ALA A 110 -14.05 -4.61 -10.78
N GLU A 111 -14.13 -5.01 -9.51
CA GLU A 111 -14.59 -4.15 -8.42
C GLU A 111 -13.63 -2.96 -8.19
N LEU A 112 -12.32 -3.20 -8.17
CA LEU A 112 -11.31 -2.17 -7.96
C LEU A 112 -11.34 -1.13 -9.08
N MET A 113 -11.40 -1.57 -10.34
CA MET A 113 -11.47 -0.67 -11.50
C MET A 113 -12.77 0.15 -11.51
N ALA A 114 -13.89 -0.44 -11.10
CA ALA A 114 -15.18 0.27 -11.08
C ALA A 114 -15.28 1.31 -9.95
N LYS A 115 -14.67 1.06 -8.79
CA LYS A 115 -14.92 1.87 -7.58
C LYS A 115 -13.72 2.70 -7.11
N HIS A 116 -12.50 2.27 -7.45
CA HIS A 116 -11.28 2.79 -6.83
C HIS A 116 -10.19 3.19 -7.84
N LEU A 117 -10.51 3.15 -9.14
CA LEU A 117 -9.53 3.52 -10.18
C LEU A 117 -9.08 4.98 -10.01
N ALA A 118 -7.79 5.20 -10.07
CA ALA A 118 -7.18 6.52 -10.02
C ALA A 118 -7.63 7.40 -11.20
N PRO A 119 -7.66 8.74 -11.03
CA PRO A 119 -7.70 9.69 -12.14
C PRO A 119 -6.63 9.38 -13.18
N MET A 120 -6.88 9.77 -14.45
CA MET A 120 -6.03 9.36 -15.57
C MET A 120 -4.56 9.77 -15.39
N GLU A 121 -4.34 10.93 -14.80
CA GLU A 121 -3.01 11.50 -14.54
C GLU A 121 -2.16 10.70 -13.55
N PHE A 122 -2.78 9.83 -12.74
CA PHE A 122 -2.08 8.98 -11.75
C PHE A 122 -2.08 7.49 -12.15
N ARG A 123 -2.48 7.18 -13.37
CA ARG A 123 -2.50 5.79 -13.84
C ARG A 123 -1.12 5.33 -14.26
N VAL A 124 -0.89 4.04 -14.04
CA VAL A 124 0.34 3.34 -14.38
C VAL A 124 0.03 2.11 -15.22
N GLU A 125 1.04 1.59 -15.90
CA GLU A 125 0.95 0.36 -16.69
C GLU A 125 1.86 -0.70 -16.09
N PRO A 126 1.39 -1.96 -15.91
CA PRO A 126 2.26 -3.03 -15.46
C PRO A 126 3.33 -3.34 -16.52
N ILE A 127 4.57 -3.58 -16.08
CA ILE A 127 5.65 -4.04 -16.97
C ILE A 127 5.37 -5.48 -17.41
N ARG A 128 4.88 -6.28 -16.49
CA ARG A 128 4.44 -7.66 -16.71
C ARG A 128 2.98 -7.78 -16.29
N GLY A 129 2.07 -7.80 -17.24
CA GLY A 129 0.64 -8.03 -16.97
C GLY A 129 0.34 -9.52 -16.77
N LEU A 130 -0.75 -9.81 -16.07
CA LEU A 130 -1.27 -11.17 -15.93
C LEU A 130 -1.96 -11.62 -17.22
N GLN A 131 -1.66 -12.84 -17.67
CA GLN A 131 -2.27 -13.42 -18.89
C GLN A 131 -3.75 -13.74 -18.73
N SER A 132 -4.17 -14.10 -17.51
CA SER A 132 -5.56 -14.37 -17.18
C SER A 132 -5.86 -13.95 -15.74
N LEU A 133 -6.98 -13.29 -15.54
CA LEU A 133 -7.46 -12.85 -14.23
C LEU A 133 -8.64 -13.69 -13.72
N GLY A 134 -9.07 -14.68 -14.52
CA GLY A 134 -10.26 -15.47 -14.22
C GLY A 134 -11.57 -14.77 -14.59
N ASP A 135 -12.70 -15.42 -14.26
CA ASP A 135 -14.03 -14.92 -14.59
C ASP A 135 -14.45 -13.77 -13.66
N PRO A 136 -14.70 -12.55 -14.18
CA PRO A 136 -15.16 -11.44 -13.35
C PRO A 136 -16.58 -11.61 -12.81
N MET A 137 -17.39 -12.51 -13.40
CA MET A 137 -18.77 -12.81 -12.98
C MET A 137 -18.87 -13.96 -11.97
N GLY A 138 -17.74 -14.50 -11.54
CA GLY A 138 -17.68 -15.62 -10.59
C GLY A 138 -18.12 -15.23 -9.16
N SER A 139 -17.59 -15.94 -8.19
CA SER A 139 -17.91 -15.72 -6.76
C SER A 139 -17.59 -14.29 -6.32
N ARG A 140 -18.26 -13.86 -5.24
CA ARG A 140 -18.04 -12.51 -4.64
C ARG A 140 -16.56 -12.29 -4.33
N PRO A 141 -15.98 -11.16 -4.74
CA PRO A 141 -14.54 -10.92 -4.52
C PRO A 141 -14.23 -10.81 -3.03
N THR A 142 -13.16 -11.46 -2.63
CA THR A 142 -12.59 -11.27 -1.28
C THR A 142 -11.43 -10.28 -1.38
N THR A 143 -11.61 -9.10 -0.82
CA THR A 143 -10.53 -8.09 -0.79
C THR A 143 -9.57 -8.41 0.36
N PRO A 144 -8.25 -8.58 0.10
CA PRO A 144 -7.26 -8.78 1.15
C PRO A 144 -7.33 -7.69 2.24
N PRO A 145 -7.12 -8.04 3.52
CA PRO A 145 -7.33 -7.12 4.63
C PRO A 145 -6.53 -5.81 4.52
N LEU A 146 -5.29 -5.88 4.07
CA LEU A 146 -4.42 -4.72 3.93
C LEU A 146 -4.93 -3.79 2.81
N LEU A 147 -5.21 -4.34 1.63
CA LEU A 147 -5.79 -3.58 0.51
C LEU A 147 -7.12 -2.94 0.93
N LYS A 148 -8.00 -3.70 1.59
CA LYS A 148 -9.26 -3.19 2.12
C LYS A 148 -9.06 -2.02 3.09
N GLY A 149 -8.00 -2.05 3.89
CA GLY A 149 -7.62 -0.95 4.77
C GLY A 149 -7.29 0.31 3.99
N TYR A 150 -6.42 0.22 2.99
CA TYR A 150 -6.04 1.37 2.15
C TYR A 150 -7.24 1.97 1.41
N LEU A 151 -8.08 1.12 0.82
CA LEU A 151 -9.28 1.60 0.12
C LEU A 151 -10.25 2.33 1.05
N ARG A 152 -10.38 1.89 2.30
CA ARG A 152 -11.18 2.58 3.33
C ARG A 152 -10.62 3.94 3.71
N LEU A 153 -9.30 4.11 3.65
CA LEU A 153 -8.66 5.41 3.86
C LEU A 153 -8.88 6.37 2.69
N GLY A 154 -9.29 5.87 1.53
CA GLY A 154 -9.52 6.66 0.33
C GLY A 154 -8.46 6.49 -0.74
N ALA A 155 -7.62 5.46 -0.63
CA ALA A 155 -6.62 5.16 -1.66
C ALA A 155 -7.28 4.82 -3.00
N TRP A 156 -6.59 5.19 -4.07
CA TRP A 156 -6.86 4.78 -5.43
C TRP A 156 -6.03 3.54 -5.80
N VAL A 157 -6.52 2.78 -6.77
CA VAL A 157 -5.76 1.78 -7.50
C VAL A 157 -5.32 2.40 -8.83
N CYS A 158 -4.02 2.40 -9.09
CA CYS A 158 -3.45 3.17 -10.19
C CYS A 158 -3.57 2.50 -11.57
N GLY A 159 -4.11 1.30 -11.66
CA GLY A 159 -4.30 0.60 -12.93
C GLY A 159 -4.40 -0.92 -12.79
N GLU A 160 -4.14 -1.59 -13.91
CA GLU A 160 -4.11 -3.05 -13.96
C GLU A 160 -3.00 -3.62 -13.06
N PRO A 161 -3.18 -4.82 -12.48
CA PRO A 161 -2.17 -5.44 -11.65
C PRO A 161 -0.97 -5.92 -12.46
N ALA A 162 0.21 -5.82 -11.86
CA ALA A 162 1.41 -6.49 -12.34
C ALA A 162 1.47 -7.93 -11.83
N TRP A 163 2.14 -8.80 -12.57
CA TRP A 163 2.52 -10.12 -12.09
C TRP A 163 3.91 -10.08 -11.46
N ASP A 164 3.99 -10.42 -10.19
CA ASP A 164 5.24 -10.67 -9.50
C ASP A 164 5.53 -12.19 -9.50
N PRO A 165 6.49 -12.66 -10.33
CA PRO A 165 6.84 -14.08 -10.40
C PRO A 165 7.59 -14.59 -9.16
N ASP A 166 8.25 -13.71 -8.40
CA ASP A 166 9.05 -14.11 -7.25
C ASP A 166 8.16 -14.49 -6.06
N PHE A 167 6.98 -13.85 -5.95
CA PHE A 167 5.99 -14.11 -4.92
C PHE A 167 4.72 -14.78 -5.43
N ASP A 168 4.65 -15.07 -6.75
CA ASP A 168 3.45 -15.58 -7.42
C ASP A 168 2.19 -14.80 -7.03
N SER A 169 2.27 -13.48 -7.18
CA SER A 169 1.21 -12.54 -6.80
C SER A 169 0.79 -11.60 -7.93
N ALA A 170 -0.43 -11.09 -7.81
CA ALA A 170 -0.96 -9.96 -8.55
C ALA A 170 -0.77 -8.71 -7.70
N ASP A 171 0.08 -7.80 -8.12
CA ASP A 171 0.39 -6.59 -7.38
C ASP A 171 -0.39 -5.41 -7.95
N PHE A 172 -1.20 -4.77 -7.10
CA PHE A 172 -1.91 -3.55 -7.43
C PHE A 172 -1.14 -2.35 -6.86
N LEU A 173 -0.71 -1.43 -7.71
CA LEU A 173 -0.17 -0.17 -7.22
C LEU A 173 -1.31 0.68 -6.65
N VAL A 174 -1.21 1.02 -5.37
CA VAL A 174 -2.14 1.89 -4.67
C VAL A 174 -1.49 3.24 -4.38
N LEU A 175 -2.29 4.31 -4.50
CA LEU A 175 -1.90 5.69 -4.18
C LEU A 175 -2.91 6.27 -3.21
N LEU A 176 -2.45 6.72 -2.05
CA LEU A 176 -3.26 7.40 -1.05
C LEU A 176 -2.86 8.88 -0.97
N PRO A 177 -3.59 9.80 -1.61
CA PRO A 177 -3.45 11.22 -1.32
C PRO A 177 -3.98 11.49 0.09
N ILE A 178 -3.14 12.05 0.97
CA ILE A 178 -3.50 12.25 2.38
C ILE A 178 -4.68 13.22 2.54
N GLU A 179 -4.77 14.22 1.68
CA GLU A 179 -5.90 15.18 1.67
C GLU A 179 -7.26 14.53 1.39
N ARG A 180 -7.28 13.38 0.69
CA ARG A 180 -8.52 12.64 0.40
C ARG A 180 -9.01 11.80 1.58
N MET A 181 -8.20 11.63 2.58
CA MET A 181 -8.58 10.79 3.71
C MET A 181 -9.84 11.36 4.39
N ALA A 182 -10.88 10.52 4.47
CA ALA A 182 -12.12 10.94 5.11
C ALA A 182 -11.87 11.40 6.56
N PRO A 183 -12.47 12.50 7.04
CA PRO A 183 -12.17 13.12 8.34
C PRO A 183 -12.15 12.14 9.52
N ARG A 184 -13.10 11.19 9.55
CA ARG A 184 -13.18 10.15 10.58
C ARG A 184 -11.95 9.24 10.61
N TYR A 185 -11.35 8.96 9.45
CA TYR A 185 -10.14 8.15 9.34
C TYR A 185 -8.89 9.00 9.53
N ALA A 186 -8.89 10.23 9.03
CA ALA A 186 -7.81 11.18 9.25
C ALA A 186 -7.61 11.42 10.76
N GLN A 187 -8.67 11.65 11.53
CA GLN A 187 -8.61 11.82 12.96
C GLN A 187 -8.05 10.57 13.68
N HIS A 188 -8.44 9.38 13.25
CA HIS A 188 -7.98 8.13 13.85
C HIS A 188 -6.55 7.76 13.43
N PHE A 189 -6.21 7.99 12.16
CA PHE A 189 -4.92 7.60 11.57
C PHE A 189 -3.83 8.63 11.87
N LEU A 190 -4.14 9.93 11.73
CA LEU A 190 -3.16 11.00 11.95
C LEU A 190 -3.11 11.47 13.42
N GLY A 191 -4.06 11.06 14.25
CA GLY A 191 -4.26 11.61 15.59
C GLY A 191 -4.99 12.96 15.58
N ALA A 192 -5.53 13.37 16.71
CA ALA A 192 -6.10 14.71 16.86
C ALA A 192 -4.98 15.75 16.65
N ARG A 193 -5.19 16.74 15.78
CA ARG A 193 -4.37 17.95 15.80
C ARG A 193 -4.51 18.54 17.20
N THR A 194 -3.45 18.48 18.00
CA THR A 194 -3.33 19.37 19.16
C THR A 194 -3.10 20.75 18.57
N GLU A 195 -4.15 21.56 18.48
CA GLU A 195 -4.01 23.00 18.25
C GLU A 195 -3.15 23.54 19.40
N GLN A 196 -1.94 23.98 19.09
CA GLN A 196 -1.13 24.86 19.93
C GLN A 196 -1.29 26.28 19.44
#